data_62e2476250c746a30148867826c6adb9
#
_entry.id   62e2476250c746a30148867826c6adb9
#
_cell.length_a   1.000
_cell.length_b   1.000
_cell.length_c   1.000
_cell.angle_alpha   90.00
_cell.angle_beta   90.00
_cell.angle_gamma   90.00
#
_symmetry.space_group_name_H-M   'P 1'
#
loop_
_entity.id
_entity.type
_entity.pdbx_description
1 polymer ?
#
loop_
_entity_poly.entity_id
_entity_poly.type
_entity_poly.pdbx_seq_one_letter_code
_entity_poly.pdbx_strand_id
1 'polypeptide(L)'
;VLLVEDLSVARGGLPLLEGVTFSLGAGETLLLRGPNGIGKTTLLRTVAGLQPPLGGRLSVEEDAVALAGHADGVKAQLTVAENLGFWARIFGGGDPGPAMEALELGLLADRPARDLSAGQRRRLGLARLLVTARPLWLLDEPTVSLDAASVGRLEAMIGAHRARGGAALISTHLPMGRTPSLDLGPFRARLPALP
;
A
#
# COMPACT_ATOMS: atom_id res chain seq x y z
N VAL A 1 -0.67 -15.49 4.42
CA VAL A 1 -0.93 -14.06 4.58
C VAL A 1 -1.95 -13.59 3.55
N LEU A 2 -1.75 -13.88 2.25
CA LEU A 2 -2.70 -13.53 1.19
C LEU A 2 -2.76 -14.65 0.16
N LEU A 3 -3.98 -15.08 -0.19
CA LEU A 3 -4.24 -15.99 -1.30
C LEU A 3 -5.29 -15.37 -2.23
N VAL A 4 -4.99 -15.31 -3.51
CA VAL A 4 -5.85 -14.78 -4.57
C VAL A 4 -6.02 -15.87 -5.62
N GLU A 5 -7.27 -16.27 -5.88
CA GLU A 5 -7.62 -17.37 -6.81
C GLU A 5 -8.68 -16.89 -7.79
N ASP A 6 -8.33 -16.91 -9.07
CA ASP A 6 -9.21 -16.56 -10.21
C ASP A 6 -9.94 -15.23 -10.00
N LEU A 7 -9.26 -14.27 -9.37
CA LEU A 7 -9.87 -13.01 -8.94
C LEU A 7 -10.15 -12.10 -10.14
N SER A 8 -11.36 -11.60 -10.22
CA SER A 8 -11.78 -10.60 -11.19
C SER A 8 -12.16 -9.30 -10.48
N VAL A 9 -11.70 -8.17 -11.01
CA VAL A 9 -11.95 -6.85 -10.42
C VAL A 9 -12.50 -5.87 -11.45
N ALA A 10 -13.36 -4.97 -10.99
CA ALA A 10 -14.01 -3.97 -11.81
C ALA A 10 -13.94 -2.58 -11.20
N ARG A 11 -14.09 -1.56 -12.01
CA ARG A 11 -14.24 -0.17 -11.58
C ARG A 11 -15.47 0.45 -12.24
N GLY A 12 -16.41 0.94 -11.42
CA GLY A 12 -17.65 1.51 -11.94
C GLY A 12 -18.46 0.52 -12.80
N GLY A 13 -18.44 -0.77 -12.46
CA GLY A 13 -19.12 -1.83 -13.21
C GLY A 13 -18.35 -2.36 -14.43
N LEU A 14 -17.25 -1.72 -14.84
CA LEU A 14 -16.43 -2.17 -15.96
C LEU A 14 -15.34 -3.12 -15.48
N PRO A 15 -15.29 -4.38 -15.98
CA PRO A 15 -14.21 -5.30 -15.70
C PRO A 15 -12.85 -4.73 -16.12
N LEU A 16 -11.82 -4.85 -15.27
CA LEU A 16 -10.47 -4.41 -15.57
C LEU A 16 -9.51 -5.59 -15.66
N LEU A 17 -9.60 -6.52 -14.69
CA LEU A 17 -8.77 -7.73 -14.63
C LEU A 17 -9.67 -8.94 -14.39
N GLU A 18 -9.28 -10.08 -14.99
CA GLU A 18 -9.97 -11.37 -14.86
C GLU A 18 -8.95 -12.48 -14.66
N GLY A 19 -9.27 -13.44 -13.78
CA GLY A 19 -8.48 -14.65 -13.58
C GLY A 19 -7.16 -14.44 -12.82
N VAL A 20 -7.00 -13.35 -12.07
CA VAL A 20 -5.76 -13.08 -11.33
C VAL A 20 -5.56 -14.11 -10.23
N THR A 21 -4.43 -14.80 -10.28
CA THR A 21 -4.09 -15.84 -9.29
C THR A 21 -2.65 -15.66 -8.82
N PHE A 22 -2.46 -15.52 -7.51
CA PHE A 22 -1.16 -15.50 -6.84
C PHE A 22 -1.31 -15.73 -5.34
N SER A 23 -0.20 -16.02 -4.68
CA SER A 23 -0.09 -16.06 -3.22
C SER A 23 1.05 -15.18 -2.73
N LEU A 24 0.96 -14.73 -1.48
CA LEU A 24 1.99 -13.95 -0.82
C LEU A 24 2.12 -14.43 0.62
N GLY A 25 3.26 -15.02 0.93
CA GLY A 25 3.59 -15.56 2.25
C GLY A 25 4.19 -14.53 3.19
N ALA A 26 4.41 -14.95 4.44
CA ALA A 26 5.14 -14.14 5.42
C ALA A 26 6.59 -13.89 4.96
N GLY A 27 7.08 -12.66 5.14
CA GLY A 27 8.43 -12.26 4.72
C GLY A 27 8.57 -11.98 3.21
N GLU A 28 7.49 -12.07 2.44
CA GLU A 28 7.54 -11.89 0.99
C GLU A 28 7.13 -10.48 0.54
N THR A 29 7.60 -10.11 -0.62
CA THR A 29 7.14 -8.91 -1.35
C THR A 29 6.86 -9.29 -2.79
N LEU A 30 5.73 -8.81 -3.32
CA LEU A 30 5.35 -8.98 -4.71
C LEU A 30 5.07 -7.62 -5.34
N LEU A 31 5.67 -7.35 -6.51
CA LEU A 31 5.42 -6.14 -7.28
C LEU A 31 4.31 -6.37 -8.30
N LEU A 32 3.31 -5.52 -8.33
CA LEU A 32 2.32 -5.49 -9.40
C LEU A 32 2.81 -4.60 -10.54
N ARG A 33 2.94 -5.18 -11.72
CA ARG A 33 3.38 -4.50 -12.94
C ARG A 33 2.27 -4.40 -13.96
N GLY A 34 2.40 -3.45 -14.87
CA GLY A 34 1.48 -3.23 -15.97
C GLY A 34 1.22 -1.75 -16.23
N PRO A 35 0.66 -1.39 -17.40
CA PRO A 35 0.43 -0.01 -17.79
C PRO A 35 -0.54 0.73 -16.85
N ASN A 36 -0.54 2.06 -16.94
CA ASN A 36 -1.51 2.88 -16.22
C ASN A 36 -2.95 2.52 -16.65
N GLY A 37 -3.86 2.50 -15.69
CA GLY A 37 -5.26 2.15 -15.93
C GLY A 37 -5.56 0.65 -16.03
N ILE A 38 -4.57 -0.24 -15.98
CA ILE A 38 -4.81 -1.70 -16.07
C ILE A 38 -5.62 -2.28 -14.91
N GLY A 39 -5.62 -1.61 -13.75
CA GLY A 39 -6.37 -2.09 -12.57
C GLY A 39 -5.53 -2.34 -11.32
N LYS A 40 -4.24 -1.93 -11.26
CA LYS A 40 -3.36 -2.10 -10.08
C LYS A 40 -4.01 -1.58 -8.79
N THR A 41 -4.42 -0.30 -8.80
CA THR A 41 -5.12 0.34 -7.68
C THR A 41 -6.42 -0.38 -7.32
N THR A 42 -7.18 -0.81 -8.34
CA THR A 42 -8.44 -1.53 -8.15
C THR A 42 -8.20 -2.86 -7.46
N LEU A 43 -7.19 -3.63 -7.90
CA LEU A 43 -6.79 -4.88 -7.27
C LEU A 43 -6.37 -4.66 -5.81
N LEU A 44 -5.51 -3.68 -5.53
CA LEU A 44 -5.10 -3.35 -4.15
C LEU A 44 -6.29 -2.97 -3.27
N ARG A 45 -7.24 -2.18 -3.79
CA ARG A 45 -8.46 -1.81 -3.06
C ARG A 45 -9.39 -2.99 -2.81
N THR A 46 -9.48 -3.94 -3.74
CA THR A 46 -10.23 -5.18 -3.56
C THR A 46 -9.58 -6.05 -2.48
N VAL A 47 -8.25 -6.22 -2.51
CA VAL A 47 -7.52 -6.94 -1.46
C VAL A 47 -7.68 -6.27 -0.09
N ALA A 48 -7.74 -4.93 -0.05
CA ALA A 48 -7.99 -4.16 1.17
C ALA A 48 -9.45 -4.24 1.68
N GLY A 49 -10.36 -4.94 0.99
CA GLY A 49 -11.77 -4.99 1.36
C GLY A 49 -12.55 -3.69 1.11
N LEU A 50 -11.95 -2.70 0.40
CA LEU A 50 -12.59 -1.41 0.13
C LEU A 50 -13.59 -1.45 -1.03
N GLN A 51 -13.62 -2.53 -1.76
CA GLN A 51 -14.61 -2.84 -2.80
C GLN A 51 -14.73 -4.35 -2.99
N PRO A 52 -15.91 -4.88 -3.36
CA PRO A 52 -16.06 -6.30 -3.60
C PRO A 52 -15.33 -6.73 -4.88
N PRO A 53 -14.87 -7.98 -4.97
CA PRO A 53 -14.44 -8.57 -6.23
C PRO A 53 -15.64 -8.74 -7.17
N LEU A 54 -15.36 -8.83 -8.47
CA LEU A 54 -16.36 -9.19 -9.47
C LEU A 54 -16.57 -10.71 -9.51
N GLY A 55 -15.55 -11.49 -9.18
CA GLY A 55 -15.55 -12.95 -9.13
C GLY A 55 -14.24 -13.48 -8.55
N GLY A 56 -14.16 -14.80 -8.35
CA GLY A 56 -13.00 -15.47 -7.76
C GLY A 56 -13.00 -15.48 -6.24
N ARG A 57 -11.85 -15.80 -5.65
CA ARG A 57 -11.67 -15.93 -4.20
C ARG A 57 -10.51 -15.09 -3.70
N LEU A 58 -10.71 -14.48 -2.55
CA LEU A 58 -9.72 -13.72 -1.83
C LEU A 58 -9.70 -14.21 -0.38
N SER A 59 -8.56 -14.67 0.08
CA SER A 59 -8.34 -15.06 1.47
C SER A 59 -7.22 -14.23 2.07
N VAL A 60 -7.57 -13.45 3.07
CA VAL A 60 -6.70 -12.62 3.89
C VAL A 60 -7.28 -12.60 5.29
N GLU A 61 -6.42 -12.63 6.32
CA GLU A 61 -6.89 -12.57 7.71
C GLU A 61 -7.59 -11.24 7.98
N GLU A 62 -8.64 -11.31 8.78
CA GLU A 62 -9.36 -10.12 9.25
C GLU A 62 -8.36 -9.17 9.93
N ASP A 63 -8.49 -7.90 9.64
CA ASP A 63 -7.61 -6.87 10.21
C ASP A 63 -6.10 -6.98 9.86
N ALA A 64 -5.69 -7.85 8.94
CA ALA A 64 -4.28 -8.01 8.58
C ALA A 64 -3.72 -6.88 7.70
N VAL A 65 -4.57 -6.07 7.07
CA VAL A 65 -4.19 -5.20 5.97
C VAL A 65 -3.98 -3.75 6.41
N ALA A 66 -2.87 -3.15 5.96
CA ALA A 66 -2.67 -1.71 5.92
C ALA A 66 -2.47 -1.23 4.49
N LEU A 67 -3.30 -0.29 4.02
CA LEU A 67 -3.22 0.28 2.68
C LEU A 67 -2.64 1.69 2.70
N ALA A 68 -1.56 1.91 1.95
CA ALA A 68 -1.07 3.23 1.57
C ALA A 68 -1.36 3.49 0.09
N GLY A 69 -2.44 4.20 -0.20
CA GLY A 69 -2.87 4.55 -1.54
C GLY A 69 -2.33 5.91 -2.02
N HIS A 70 -2.91 6.45 -3.08
CA HIS A 70 -2.61 7.80 -3.57
C HIS A 70 -2.97 8.89 -2.54
N ALA A 71 -4.09 8.73 -1.84
CA ALA A 71 -4.44 9.61 -0.73
C ALA A 71 -3.66 9.16 0.51
N ASP A 72 -2.86 10.05 1.06
CA ASP A 72 -1.97 9.74 2.18
C ASP A 72 -2.72 9.44 3.50
N GLY A 73 -4.02 9.68 3.55
CA GLY A 73 -4.83 9.50 4.76
C GLY A 73 -4.44 10.44 5.91
N VAL A 74 -3.87 11.58 5.56
CA VAL A 74 -3.37 12.59 6.48
C VAL A 74 -4.45 13.63 6.77
N LYS A 75 -4.68 13.90 8.04
CA LYS A 75 -5.60 14.95 8.51
C LYS A 75 -4.83 16.28 8.54
N ALA A 76 -5.18 17.19 7.62
CA ALA A 76 -4.46 18.44 7.39
C ALA A 76 -4.36 19.36 8.64
N GLN A 77 -5.37 19.33 9.50
CA GLN A 77 -5.46 20.19 10.70
C GLN A 77 -4.64 19.66 11.88
N LEU A 78 -4.33 18.36 11.90
CA LEU A 78 -3.54 17.76 12.95
C LEU A 78 -2.04 17.93 12.67
N THR A 79 -1.25 17.96 13.73
CA THR A 79 0.22 17.90 13.62
C THR A 79 0.68 16.52 13.13
N VAL A 80 1.96 16.39 12.82
CA VAL A 80 2.57 15.10 12.46
C VAL A 80 2.38 14.08 13.58
N ALA A 81 2.70 14.46 14.81
CA ALA A 81 2.57 13.58 15.98
C ALA A 81 1.11 13.20 16.24
N GLU A 82 0.19 14.15 16.15
CA GLU A 82 -1.25 13.89 16.32
C GLU A 82 -1.82 12.97 15.23
N ASN A 83 -1.38 13.11 13.97
CA ASN A 83 -1.76 12.20 12.89
C ASN A 83 -1.35 10.76 13.20
N LEU A 84 -0.09 10.53 13.56
CA LEU A 84 0.39 9.18 13.88
C LEU A 84 -0.24 8.64 15.17
N GLY A 85 -0.37 9.47 16.20
CA GLY A 85 -1.06 9.10 17.44
C GLY A 85 -2.53 8.75 17.25
N PHE A 86 -3.23 9.41 16.31
CA PHE A 86 -4.59 9.05 15.91
C PHE A 86 -4.65 7.63 15.37
N TRP A 87 -3.77 7.30 14.40
CA TRP A 87 -3.74 5.96 13.82
C TRP A 87 -3.29 4.88 14.81
N ALA A 88 -2.29 5.17 15.64
CA ALA A 88 -1.86 4.27 16.70
C ALA A 88 -3.02 3.89 17.64
N ARG A 89 -3.81 4.88 18.06
CA ARG A 89 -4.99 4.62 18.93
C ARG A 89 -6.07 3.77 18.26
N ILE A 90 -6.37 4.03 16.96
CA ILE A 90 -7.40 3.27 16.23
C ILE A 90 -7.00 1.80 16.05
N PHE A 91 -5.74 1.54 15.74
CA PHE A 91 -5.27 0.20 15.42
C PHE A 91 -4.62 -0.53 16.61
N GLY A 92 -4.69 0.04 17.81
CA GLY A 92 -4.07 -0.56 19.00
C GLY A 92 -2.55 -0.62 18.92
N GLY A 93 -1.94 0.23 18.09
CA GLY A 93 -0.51 0.31 17.89
C GLY A 93 0.20 1.05 19.03
N GLY A 94 1.54 0.99 19.01
CA GLY A 94 2.40 1.55 20.03
C GLY A 94 2.76 3.03 19.84
N ASP A 95 3.90 3.40 20.40
CA ASP A 95 4.49 4.74 20.30
C ASP A 95 4.76 5.13 18.83
N PRO A 96 4.31 6.30 18.37
CA PRO A 96 4.64 6.81 17.05
C PRO A 96 6.08 7.30 16.88
N GLY A 97 6.85 7.44 17.96
CA GLY A 97 8.24 7.93 17.92
C GLY A 97 9.13 7.17 16.92
N PRO A 98 9.23 5.85 16.99
CA PRO A 98 10.01 5.06 16.03
C PRO A 98 9.59 5.24 14.56
N ALA A 99 8.31 5.44 14.30
CA ALA A 99 7.80 5.70 12.95
C ALA A 99 8.19 7.09 12.45
N MET A 100 8.19 8.09 13.33
CA MET A 100 8.67 9.44 13.02
C MET A 100 10.17 9.45 12.74
N GLU A 101 10.95 8.71 13.50
CA GLU A 101 12.39 8.59 13.31
C GLU A 101 12.73 7.90 11.98
N ALA A 102 12.11 6.76 11.69
CA ALA A 102 12.34 5.98 10.46
C ALA A 102 12.13 6.79 9.18
N LEU A 103 11.23 7.77 9.21
CA LEU A 103 10.89 8.62 8.04
C LEU A 103 11.31 10.09 8.22
N GLU A 104 12.22 10.39 9.15
CA GLU A 104 12.74 11.74 9.43
C GLU A 104 11.64 12.80 9.60
N LEU A 105 10.66 12.49 10.43
CA LEU A 105 9.55 13.38 10.75
C LEU A 105 9.69 14.01 12.15
N GLY A 106 10.69 13.61 12.94
CA GLY A 106 10.84 14.03 14.33
C GLY A 106 10.89 15.56 14.49
N LEU A 107 11.69 16.26 13.67
CA LEU A 107 11.75 17.74 13.69
C LEU A 107 10.46 18.44 13.23
N LEU A 108 9.52 17.69 12.67
CA LEU A 108 8.24 18.17 12.18
C LEU A 108 7.08 17.75 13.09
N ALA A 109 7.36 17.12 14.24
CA ALA A 109 6.35 16.51 15.11
C ALA A 109 5.17 17.42 15.43
N ASP A 110 5.46 18.68 15.78
CA ASP A 110 4.46 19.70 16.17
C ASP A 110 3.94 20.52 14.98
N ARG A 111 4.41 20.25 13.76
CA ARG A 111 4.01 20.97 12.56
C ARG A 111 2.66 20.48 12.05
N PRO A 112 1.68 21.35 11.79
CA PRO A 112 0.42 20.98 11.15
C PRO A 112 0.66 20.36 9.78
N ALA A 113 -0.05 19.27 9.46
CA ALA A 113 0.17 18.52 8.23
C ALA A 113 -0.18 19.32 6.96
N ARG A 114 -1.01 20.37 7.06
CA ARG A 114 -1.28 21.30 5.95
C ARG A 114 -0.03 22.06 5.50
N ASP A 115 0.94 22.29 6.42
CA ASP A 115 2.15 23.08 6.19
C ASP A 115 3.34 22.20 5.72
N LEU A 116 3.09 20.91 5.51
CA LEU A 116 4.08 19.97 5.00
C LEU A 116 4.21 20.07 3.46
N SER A 117 5.44 19.91 2.96
CA SER A 117 5.65 19.68 1.53
C SER A 117 4.98 18.36 1.09
N ALA A 118 4.82 18.16 -0.24
CA ALA A 118 4.26 16.94 -0.78
C ALA A 118 5.05 15.69 -0.34
N GLY A 119 6.39 15.74 -0.39
CA GLY A 119 7.25 14.64 0.06
C GLY A 119 7.16 14.38 1.57
N GLN A 120 7.11 15.44 2.40
CA GLN A 120 6.91 15.30 3.85
C GLN A 120 5.55 14.69 4.17
N ARG A 121 4.50 15.11 3.47
CA ARG A 121 3.14 14.56 3.63
C ARG A 121 3.10 13.09 3.19
N ARG A 122 3.77 12.74 2.08
CA ARG A 122 3.90 11.36 1.63
C ARG A 122 4.61 10.49 2.67
N ARG A 123 5.72 10.98 3.24
CA ARG A 123 6.42 10.28 4.34
C ARG A 123 5.52 10.08 5.56
N LEU A 124 4.72 11.09 5.93
CA LEU A 124 3.76 10.95 7.03
C LEU A 124 2.69 9.89 6.73
N GLY A 125 2.16 9.86 5.50
CA GLY A 125 1.23 8.82 5.06
C GLY A 125 1.82 7.41 5.12
N LEU A 126 3.11 7.25 4.78
CA LEU A 126 3.83 5.97 4.87
C LEU A 126 4.17 5.58 6.32
N ALA A 127 4.49 6.55 7.19
CA ALA A 127 4.78 6.30 8.61
C ALA A 127 3.60 5.63 9.32
N ARG A 128 2.38 5.86 8.84
CA ARG A 128 1.16 5.21 9.34
C ARG A 128 1.25 3.68 9.29
N LEU A 129 1.91 3.11 8.30
CA LEU A 129 2.09 1.65 8.18
C LEU A 129 2.81 1.06 9.40
N LEU A 130 3.78 1.80 9.94
CA LEU A 130 4.56 1.36 11.10
C LEU A 130 3.75 1.37 12.40
N VAL A 131 2.82 2.34 12.55
CA VAL A 131 2.01 2.46 13.76
C VAL A 131 0.78 1.56 13.76
N THR A 132 0.38 1.03 12.62
CA THR A 132 -0.79 0.13 12.52
C THR A 132 -0.46 -1.32 12.86
N ALA A 133 0.81 -1.70 12.91
CA ALA A 133 1.32 -3.06 13.18
C ALA A 133 0.65 -4.17 12.34
N ARG A 134 0.10 -3.86 11.16
CA ARG A 134 -0.56 -4.82 10.29
C ARG A 134 0.46 -5.66 9.51
N PRO A 135 0.28 -7.00 9.41
CA PRO A 135 1.25 -7.88 8.76
C PRO A 135 1.28 -7.77 7.23
N LEU A 136 0.20 -7.32 6.58
CA LEU A 136 0.15 -7.17 5.12
C LEU A 136 0.07 -5.69 4.73
N TRP A 137 1.10 -5.21 4.05
CA TRP A 137 1.13 -3.86 3.50
C TRP A 137 0.74 -3.86 2.03
N LEU A 138 -0.21 -3.04 1.67
CA LEU A 138 -0.61 -2.77 0.30
C LEU A 138 -0.16 -1.34 -0.05
N LEU A 139 0.74 -1.22 -1.02
CA LEU A 139 1.35 0.06 -1.39
C LEU A 139 1.01 0.42 -2.83
N ASP A 140 0.31 1.52 -3.03
CA ASP A 140 -0.06 1.99 -4.37
C ASP A 140 0.81 3.16 -4.78
N GLU A 141 1.76 2.91 -5.70
CA GLU A 141 2.77 3.86 -6.18
C GLU A 141 3.46 4.63 -5.03
N PRO A 142 4.07 3.92 -4.04
CA PRO A 142 4.53 4.54 -2.81
C PRO A 142 5.68 5.53 -3.01
N THR A 143 6.38 5.46 -4.12
CA THR A 143 7.56 6.29 -4.43
C THR A 143 7.22 7.64 -5.05
N VAL A 144 5.96 7.87 -5.43
CA VAL A 144 5.52 9.16 -5.98
C VAL A 144 5.75 10.26 -4.96
N SER A 145 6.29 11.38 -5.40
CA SER A 145 6.65 12.58 -4.60
C SER A 145 7.77 12.36 -3.57
N LEU A 146 8.48 11.24 -3.61
CA LEU A 146 9.65 10.99 -2.77
C LEU A 146 10.95 11.32 -3.53
N ASP A 147 11.91 11.91 -2.83
CA ASP A 147 13.29 12.01 -3.28
C ASP A 147 14.04 10.67 -3.10
N ALA A 148 15.24 10.57 -3.68
CA ALA A 148 16.03 9.34 -3.65
C ALA A 148 16.32 8.86 -2.20
N ALA A 149 16.58 9.79 -1.27
CA ALA A 149 16.83 9.44 0.13
C ALA A 149 15.57 8.85 0.80
N SER A 150 14.40 9.43 0.53
CA SER A 150 13.12 8.93 1.04
C SER A 150 12.71 7.60 0.40
N VAL A 151 13.07 7.34 -0.86
CA VAL A 151 12.91 6.02 -1.49
C VAL A 151 13.77 4.98 -0.77
N GLY A 152 15.04 5.29 -0.47
CA GLY A 152 15.90 4.39 0.31
C GLY A 152 15.34 4.07 1.70
N ARG A 153 14.74 5.05 2.39
CA ARG A 153 14.06 4.81 3.69
C ARG A 153 12.83 3.91 3.54
N LEU A 154 12.05 4.11 2.49
CA LEU A 154 10.90 3.24 2.19
C LEU A 154 11.36 1.80 1.95
N GLU A 155 12.42 1.59 1.17
CA GLU A 155 12.97 0.25 0.93
C GLU A 155 13.49 -0.40 2.22
N ALA A 156 14.21 0.35 3.07
CA ALA A 156 14.65 -0.11 4.38
C ALA A 156 13.47 -0.47 5.30
N MET A 157 12.40 0.33 5.29
CA MET A 157 11.19 0.09 6.06
C MET A 157 10.47 -1.19 5.60
N ILE A 158 10.35 -1.42 4.29
CA ILE A 158 9.78 -2.66 3.72
C ILE A 158 10.67 -3.86 4.08
N GLY A 159 11.99 -3.71 3.97
CA GLY A 159 12.96 -4.75 4.36
C GLY A 159 12.83 -5.14 5.83
N ALA A 160 12.75 -4.18 6.73
CA ALA A 160 12.55 -4.41 8.16
C ALA A 160 11.18 -5.06 8.47
N HIS A 161 10.14 -4.67 7.75
CA HIS A 161 8.82 -5.29 7.87
C HIS A 161 8.85 -6.78 7.49
N ARG A 162 9.47 -7.10 6.34
CA ARG A 162 9.66 -8.49 5.88
C ARG A 162 10.48 -9.33 6.86
N ALA A 163 11.55 -8.76 7.40
CA ALA A 163 12.42 -9.46 8.36
C ALA A 163 11.68 -9.87 9.64
N ARG A 164 10.58 -9.17 9.97
CA ARG A 164 9.68 -9.51 11.09
C ARG A 164 8.51 -10.42 10.67
N GLY A 165 8.54 -11.01 9.47
CA GLY A 165 7.48 -11.87 8.94
C GLY A 165 6.32 -11.13 8.27
N GLY A 166 6.38 -9.82 8.13
CA GLY A 166 5.40 -9.05 7.37
C GLY A 166 5.50 -9.31 5.86
N ALA A 167 4.44 -8.99 5.13
CA ALA A 167 4.38 -9.11 3.67
C ALA A 167 4.00 -7.78 3.02
N ALA A 168 4.41 -7.58 1.75
CA ALA A 168 4.08 -6.36 1.02
C ALA A 168 3.66 -6.65 -0.43
N LEU A 169 2.51 -6.12 -0.85
CA LEU A 169 2.05 -6.10 -2.24
C LEU A 169 2.13 -4.65 -2.74
N ILE A 170 2.92 -4.41 -3.77
CA ILE A 170 3.32 -3.05 -4.17
C ILE A 170 3.03 -2.83 -5.65
N SER A 171 2.22 -1.85 -5.99
CA SER A 171 2.17 -1.33 -7.34
C SER A 171 3.27 -0.29 -7.53
N THR A 172 4.12 -0.44 -8.54
CA THR A 172 5.16 0.54 -8.85
C THR A 172 5.70 0.34 -10.26
N HIS A 173 6.14 1.43 -10.88
CA HIS A 173 6.89 1.41 -12.14
C HIS A 173 8.41 1.32 -11.94
N LEU A 174 8.90 1.63 -10.72
CA LEU A 174 10.32 1.60 -10.41
C LEU A 174 10.79 0.17 -10.10
N PRO A 175 12.01 -0.20 -10.52
CA PRO A 175 12.61 -1.45 -10.07
C PRO A 175 12.89 -1.38 -8.56
N MET A 176 12.60 -2.44 -7.84
CA MET A 176 12.94 -2.61 -6.42
C MET A 176 13.82 -3.85 -6.26
N GLY A 177 15.08 -3.71 -6.64
CA GLY A 177 16.07 -4.80 -6.57
C GLY A 177 15.63 -6.07 -7.31
N ARG A 178 15.83 -7.23 -6.67
CA ARG A 178 15.42 -8.56 -7.20
C ARG A 178 14.04 -9.01 -6.69
N THR A 179 13.16 -8.07 -6.36
CA THR A 179 11.82 -8.42 -5.87
C THR A 179 10.98 -9.07 -6.96
N PRO A 180 10.32 -10.21 -6.70
CA PRO A 180 9.40 -10.85 -7.65
C PRO A 180 8.31 -9.90 -8.12
N SER A 181 7.89 -10.07 -9.37
CA SER A 181 6.83 -9.24 -9.95
C SER A 181 5.79 -10.06 -10.69
N LEU A 182 4.53 -9.63 -10.61
CA LEU A 182 3.39 -10.14 -11.37
C LEU A 182 3.02 -9.09 -12.43
N ASP A 183 3.16 -9.45 -13.70
CA ASP A 183 2.63 -8.65 -14.81
C ASP A 183 1.11 -8.87 -14.91
N LEU A 184 0.36 -7.79 -14.83
CA LEU A 184 -1.11 -7.83 -14.93
C LEU A 184 -1.60 -7.78 -16.39
N GLY A 185 -0.72 -7.58 -17.36
CA GLY A 185 -1.07 -7.56 -18.79
C GLY A 185 -1.88 -8.76 -19.26
N PRO A 186 -1.45 -9.99 -18.95
CA PRO A 186 -2.19 -11.20 -19.33
C PRO A 186 -3.59 -11.33 -18.74
N PHE A 187 -3.87 -10.65 -17.62
CA PHE A 187 -5.15 -10.69 -16.90
C PHE A 187 -6.11 -9.57 -17.29
N ARG A 188 -5.74 -8.75 -18.27
CA ARG A 188 -6.62 -7.65 -18.72
C ARG A 188 -7.95 -8.19 -19.21
N ALA A 189 -9.05 -7.70 -18.63
CA ALA A 189 -10.40 -8.08 -19.03
C ALA A 189 -10.64 -7.80 -20.53
N ARG A 190 -11.24 -8.76 -21.20
CA ARG A 190 -11.68 -8.62 -22.59
C ARG A 190 -13.06 -7.95 -22.58
N LEU A 191 -13.12 -6.66 -22.85
CA LEU A 191 -14.40 -6.00 -23.05
C LEU A 191 -15.11 -6.67 -24.24
N PRO A 192 -16.39 -7.05 -24.11
CA PRO A 192 -17.14 -7.49 -25.27
C PRO A 192 -17.12 -6.38 -26.32
N ALA A 193 -16.90 -6.75 -27.58
CA ALA A 193 -17.03 -5.81 -28.69
C ALA A 193 -18.43 -5.18 -28.58
N LEU A 194 -18.49 -3.87 -28.50
CA LEU A 194 -19.76 -3.16 -28.62
C LEU A 194 -20.36 -3.52 -29.99
N PRO A 195 -21.67 -3.88 -30.03
CA PRO A 195 -22.34 -4.20 -31.27
C PRO A 195 -22.39 -3.01 -32.23
#